data_9509de68d558e3683a9a4381eceda383
#
_entry.id   9509de68d558e3683a9a4381eceda383
#
_cell.length_a   1.000
_cell.length_b   1.000
_cell.length_c   1.000
_cell.angle_alpha   90.00
_cell.angle_beta   90.00
_cell.angle_gamma   90.00
#
_symmetry.space_group_name_H-M   'P 1'
#
loop_
_entity.id
_entity.type
_entity.pdbx_description
1 polymer ?
#
loop_
_entity_poly.entity_id
_entity_poly.type
_entity_poly.pdbx_seq_one_letter_code
_entity_poly.pdbx_strand_id
1 'polypeptide(L)'
;GWVLAALAAAGPSWQKIPQPVHQKQDALVVLLDLSLSMNAADLAPTRLDRARQKLLDLLQHRREGQTGLIAYAGDAHIVTPLTDDTPTIANLLPALNPGMMPVPGSEPVSAVSQALELLRSAGIRGGRILLVTDGVSERDRAGIEKVLAGSDARFAVMGVGTPAGAPIPLPDGGFIKDDKGTIVMPGLDEQGLRELAVATGGSYRRIQIDDNDLDALLNASPLDESEDTVSLDRTADTWEDQGYLLILVLLPLALALFRRGWLLALLPV
;
A
#
# COMPACT_ATOMS: atom_id res chain seq x y z
N GLY A 1 -30.86 -3.08 46.81
CA GLY A 1 -29.49 -3.61 46.69
C GLY A 1 -29.26 -4.30 45.35
N TRP A 2 -30.05 -5.35 45.03
CA TRP A 2 -29.85 -6.18 43.82
C TRP A 2 -29.95 -5.43 42.50
N VAL A 3 -30.87 -4.46 42.36
CA VAL A 3 -31.06 -3.64 41.15
C VAL A 3 -29.81 -2.78 40.89
N LEU A 4 -29.24 -2.17 41.94
CA LEU A 4 -28.03 -1.39 41.82
C LEU A 4 -26.79 -2.25 41.49
N ALA A 5 -26.74 -3.47 42.04
CA ALA A 5 -25.66 -4.42 41.69
C ALA A 5 -25.78 -4.88 40.22
N ALA A 6 -26.98 -5.14 39.72
CA ALA A 6 -27.21 -5.49 38.34
C ALA A 6 -26.86 -4.32 37.37
N LEU A 7 -27.22 -3.07 37.77
CA LEU A 7 -26.89 -1.88 37.00
C LEU A 7 -25.35 -1.61 36.98
N ALA A 8 -24.66 -1.87 38.09
CA ALA A 8 -23.20 -1.75 38.14
C ALA A 8 -22.50 -2.80 37.28
N ALA A 9 -23.02 -4.03 37.27
CA ALA A 9 -22.54 -5.13 36.45
C ALA A 9 -22.84 -4.95 34.95
N ALA A 10 -23.88 -4.17 34.61
CA ALA A 10 -24.25 -3.88 33.22
C ALA A 10 -23.30 -2.88 32.52
N GLY A 11 -22.30 -2.27 33.25
CA GLY A 11 -21.31 -1.38 32.70
C GLY A 11 -21.89 -0.12 32.04
N PRO A 12 -22.65 0.72 32.77
CA PRO A 12 -23.23 1.92 32.15
C PRO A 12 -22.15 2.86 31.68
N SER A 13 -22.18 3.21 30.41
CA SER A 13 -21.24 4.14 29.78
C SER A 13 -21.97 5.43 29.41
N TRP A 14 -21.52 6.56 29.97
CA TRP A 14 -22.09 7.87 29.71
C TRP A 14 -21.16 8.82 28.97
N GLN A 15 -19.90 8.44 28.86
CA GLN A 15 -18.88 9.29 28.25
C GLN A 15 -18.24 8.59 27.06
N LYS A 16 -18.24 9.27 25.92
CA LYS A 16 -17.49 8.85 24.74
C LYS A 16 -16.09 9.46 24.85
N ILE A 17 -15.08 8.63 24.82
CA ILE A 17 -13.70 9.10 24.70
C ILE A 17 -13.35 9.10 23.24
N PRO A 18 -13.12 10.29 22.61
CA PRO A 18 -12.55 10.34 21.28
C PRO A 18 -11.11 9.79 21.35
N GLN A 19 -10.91 8.57 20.87
CA GLN A 19 -9.54 8.08 20.66
C GLN A 19 -9.09 8.59 19.28
N PRO A 20 -8.03 9.41 19.21
CA PRO A 20 -7.41 9.72 17.94
C PRO A 20 -6.88 8.42 17.36
N VAL A 21 -7.48 7.97 16.26
CA VAL A 21 -6.94 6.85 15.49
C VAL A 21 -5.69 7.37 14.79
N HIS A 22 -4.52 7.09 15.36
CA HIS A 22 -3.25 7.32 14.71
C HIS A 22 -3.09 6.29 13.59
N GLN A 23 -3.55 6.63 12.41
CA GLN A 23 -3.25 5.84 11.23
C GLN A 23 -1.90 6.31 10.69
N LYS A 24 -0.92 5.43 10.70
CA LYS A 24 0.36 5.66 10.04
C LYS A 24 0.05 5.93 8.57
N GLN A 25 0.36 7.13 8.06
CA GLN A 25 0.10 7.49 6.67
C GLN A 25 1.14 6.81 5.76
N ASP A 26 1.17 5.48 5.76
CA ASP A 26 1.99 4.70 4.85
C ASP A 26 1.23 4.43 3.56
N ALA A 27 1.47 5.24 2.53
CA ALA A 27 0.88 5.06 1.22
C ALA A 27 1.94 4.59 0.22
N LEU A 28 1.56 3.59 -0.55
CA LEU A 28 2.34 3.06 -1.67
C LEU A 28 1.54 3.19 -2.96
N VAL A 29 2.10 3.82 -3.98
CA VAL A 29 1.54 3.79 -5.34
C VAL A 29 2.43 2.92 -6.20
N VAL A 30 1.87 1.84 -6.73
CA VAL A 30 2.56 0.92 -7.64
C VAL A 30 2.28 1.35 -9.07
N LEU A 31 3.33 1.54 -9.86
CA LEU A 31 3.29 1.82 -11.29
C LEU A 31 3.70 0.56 -12.05
N LEU A 32 2.75 -0.11 -12.68
CA LEU A 32 3.01 -1.34 -13.42
C LEU A 32 3.12 -1.05 -14.92
N ASP A 33 4.27 -1.36 -15.48
CA ASP A 33 4.51 -1.29 -16.91
C ASP A 33 3.73 -2.36 -17.66
N LEU A 34 2.89 -1.95 -18.60
CA LEU A 34 2.15 -2.80 -19.52
C LEU A 34 2.59 -2.59 -20.97
N SER A 35 3.83 -2.16 -21.19
CA SER A 35 4.43 -2.13 -22.53
C SER A 35 4.58 -3.53 -23.09
N LEU A 36 4.67 -3.63 -24.43
CA LEU A 36 4.79 -4.92 -25.10
C LEU A 36 6.03 -5.72 -24.70
N SER A 37 7.12 -5.05 -24.29
CA SER A 37 8.36 -5.69 -23.81
C SER A 37 8.16 -6.51 -22.55
N MET A 38 7.14 -6.19 -21.76
CA MET A 38 6.78 -6.96 -20.56
C MET A 38 6.21 -8.36 -20.89
N ASN A 39 5.87 -8.64 -22.14
CA ASN A 39 5.52 -9.98 -22.61
C ASN A 39 6.74 -10.86 -22.94
N ALA A 40 7.97 -10.33 -22.88
CA ALA A 40 9.17 -11.13 -23.11
C ALA A 40 9.27 -12.29 -22.08
N ALA A 41 9.80 -13.43 -22.54
CA ALA A 41 9.81 -14.68 -21.78
C ALA A 41 11.19 -15.04 -21.19
N ASP A 42 12.04 -14.06 -20.96
CA ASP A 42 13.34 -14.24 -20.29
C ASP A 42 13.19 -14.51 -18.78
N LEU A 43 12.04 -14.14 -18.22
CA LEU A 43 11.57 -14.59 -16.90
C LEU A 43 10.30 -15.41 -17.10
N ALA A 44 10.35 -16.70 -16.76
CA ALA A 44 9.22 -17.59 -16.98
C ALA A 44 8.03 -17.28 -16.03
N PRO A 45 6.77 -17.32 -16.49
CA PRO A 45 6.36 -17.50 -17.88
C PRO A 45 6.60 -16.28 -18.76
N THR A 46 6.34 -15.05 -18.27
CA THR A 46 6.68 -13.76 -18.88
C THR A 46 7.16 -12.78 -17.81
N ARG A 47 7.79 -11.67 -18.22
CA ARG A 47 8.14 -10.57 -17.29
C ARG A 47 6.92 -10.07 -16.54
N LEU A 48 5.80 -9.85 -17.26
CA LEU A 48 4.56 -9.35 -16.66
C LEU A 48 3.99 -10.34 -15.65
N ASP A 49 3.97 -11.64 -15.96
CA ASP A 49 3.47 -12.64 -15.01
C ASP A 49 4.35 -12.71 -13.75
N ARG A 50 5.66 -12.59 -13.92
CA ARG A 50 6.59 -12.52 -12.78
C ARG A 50 6.37 -11.26 -11.95
N ALA A 51 6.17 -10.10 -12.59
CA ALA A 51 5.85 -8.85 -11.91
C ALA A 51 4.51 -8.96 -11.13
N ARG A 52 3.47 -9.55 -11.74
CA ARG A 52 2.18 -9.77 -11.05
C ARG A 52 2.33 -10.66 -9.83
N GLN A 53 3.05 -11.78 -9.94
CA GLN A 53 3.31 -12.65 -8.79
C GLN A 53 4.01 -11.89 -7.66
N LYS A 54 5.06 -11.14 -7.99
CA LYS A 54 5.79 -10.34 -7.00
C LYS A 54 4.93 -9.25 -6.37
N LEU A 55 4.04 -8.62 -7.15
CA LEU A 55 3.09 -7.65 -6.61
C LEU A 55 2.03 -8.30 -5.71
N LEU A 56 1.58 -9.52 -6.01
CA LEU A 56 0.70 -10.29 -5.13
C LEU A 56 1.38 -10.58 -3.79
N ASP A 57 2.64 -11.01 -3.81
CA ASP A 57 3.43 -11.26 -2.61
C ASP A 57 3.59 -9.95 -1.80
N LEU A 58 3.91 -8.83 -2.47
CA LEU A 58 4.00 -7.51 -1.85
C LEU A 58 2.70 -7.11 -1.14
N LEU A 59 1.54 -7.30 -1.81
CA LEU A 59 0.23 -6.98 -1.23
C LEU A 59 -0.11 -7.85 -0.02
N GLN A 60 0.31 -9.12 -0.02
CA GLN A 60 0.13 -10.04 1.12
C GLN A 60 1.00 -9.67 2.33
N HIS A 61 2.22 -9.17 2.09
CA HIS A 61 3.12 -8.72 3.15
C HIS A 61 2.71 -7.35 3.73
N ARG A 62 2.05 -6.52 2.94
CA ARG A 62 1.52 -5.22 3.42
C ARG A 62 0.22 -5.41 4.22
N ARG A 63 0.33 -5.39 5.54
CA ARG A 63 -0.81 -5.49 6.46
C ARG A 63 -1.40 -4.12 6.84
N GLU A 64 -0.65 -3.06 6.65
CA GLU A 64 -1.00 -1.69 7.05
C GLU A 64 -0.70 -0.69 5.94
N GLY A 65 -1.41 0.44 5.96
CA GLY A 65 -1.27 1.51 4.98
C GLY A 65 -2.16 1.34 3.75
N GLN A 66 -2.16 2.37 2.91
CA GLN A 66 -2.95 2.41 1.68
C GLN A 66 -2.08 2.04 0.48
N THR A 67 -2.66 1.34 -0.48
CA THR A 67 -1.99 1.00 -1.74
C THR A 67 -2.85 1.47 -2.91
N GLY A 68 -2.23 2.14 -3.88
CA GLY A 68 -2.82 2.47 -5.17
C GLY A 68 -2.11 1.73 -6.30
N LEU A 69 -2.80 1.47 -7.40
CA LEU A 69 -2.24 0.82 -8.58
C LEU A 69 -2.52 1.65 -9.82
N ILE A 70 -1.47 1.98 -10.55
CA ILE A 70 -1.50 2.64 -11.85
C ILE A 70 -0.87 1.70 -12.86
N ALA A 71 -1.55 1.45 -13.96
CA ALA A 71 -1.00 0.74 -15.11
C ALA A 71 -0.63 1.76 -16.19
N TYR A 72 0.48 1.55 -16.88
CA TYR A 72 0.90 2.45 -17.94
C TYR A 72 1.52 1.71 -19.12
N ALA A 73 1.38 2.33 -20.30
CA ALA A 73 2.07 2.02 -21.55
C ALA A 73 2.38 3.35 -22.25
N GLY A 74 1.85 3.62 -23.44
CA GLY A 74 1.93 4.94 -24.06
C GLY A 74 1.10 6.03 -23.37
N ASP A 75 0.27 5.66 -22.42
CA ASP A 75 -0.49 6.51 -21.51
C ASP A 75 -0.58 5.82 -20.13
N ALA A 76 -1.11 6.53 -19.11
CA ALA A 76 -1.22 6.00 -17.77
C ALA A 76 -2.65 6.05 -17.25
N HIS A 77 -3.08 4.99 -16.56
CA HIS A 77 -4.44 4.84 -16.04
C HIS A 77 -4.43 4.37 -14.60
N ILE A 78 -5.23 5.02 -13.76
CA ILE A 78 -5.45 4.60 -12.38
C ILE A 78 -6.35 3.36 -12.39
N VAL A 79 -5.80 2.21 -12.02
CA VAL A 79 -6.53 0.95 -11.87
C VAL A 79 -7.29 0.93 -10.54
N THR A 80 -6.60 1.31 -9.46
CA THR A 80 -7.22 1.51 -8.13
C THR A 80 -6.66 2.78 -7.49
N PRO A 81 -7.52 3.62 -6.89
CA PRO A 81 -7.06 4.70 -6.05
C PRO A 81 -6.39 4.14 -4.78
N LEU A 82 -5.87 5.00 -3.92
CA LEU A 82 -5.35 4.59 -2.62
C LEU A 82 -6.45 3.95 -1.78
N THR A 83 -6.25 2.69 -1.41
CA THR A 83 -7.17 1.87 -0.61
C THR A 83 -6.39 0.96 0.34
N ASP A 84 -7.00 0.60 1.45
CA ASP A 84 -6.54 -0.43 2.38
C ASP A 84 -7.02 -1.85 1.98
N ASP A 85 -7.93 -1.94 0.99
CA ASP A 85 -8.42 -3.20 0.45
C ASP A 85 -7.43 -3.82 -0.55
N THR A 86 -6.34 -4.37 -0.04
CA THR A 86 -5.33 -5.07 -0.85
C THR A 86 -5.88 -6.30 -1.59
N PRO A 87 -6.87 -7.07 -1.09
CA PRO A 87 -7.51 -8.14 -1.85
C PRO A 87 -8.17 -7.67 -3.16
N THR A 88 -8.81 -6.52 -3.18
CA THR A 88 -9.39 -5.95 -4.40
C THR A 88 -8.31 -5.67 -5.44
N ILE A 89 -7.16 -5.09 -5.04
CA ILE A 89 -6.03 -4.87 -5.95
C ILE A 89 -5.51 -6.20 -6.47
N ALA A 90 -5.32 -7.20 -5.59
CA ALA A 90 -4.83 -8.52 -5.96
C ALA A 90 -5.72 -9.23 -7.00
N ASN A 91 -7.05 -9.06 -6.89
CA ASN A 91 -8.00 -9.63 -7.85
C ASN A 91 -7.96 -8.96 -9.23
N LEU A 92 -7.52 -7.71 -9.33
CA LEU A 92 -7.41 -6.99 -10.60
C LEU A 92 -6.10 -7.28 -11.34
N LEU A 93 -5.00 -7.57 -10.62
CA LEU A 93 -3.68 -7.79 -11.21
C LEU A 93 -3.66 -8.84 -12.35
N PRO A 94 -4.31 -10.01 -12.25
CA PRO A 94 -4.27 -11.02 -13.31
C PRO A 94 -4.89 -10.57 -14.63
N ALA A 95 -5.83 -9.62 -14.58
CA ALA A 95 -6.52 -9.11 -15.79
C ALA A 95 -5.69 -8.09 -16.57
N LEU A 96 -4.74 -7.41 -15.91
CA LEU A 96 -3.93 -6.37 -16.53
C LEU A 96 -2.99 -6.95 -17.58
N ASN A 97 -3.09 -6.52 -18.82
CA ASN A 97 -2.22 -6.98 -19.91
C ASN A 97 -1.97 -5.85 -20.92
N PRO A 98 -0.90 -5.92 -21.73
CA PRO A 98 -0.59 -4.91 -22.73
C PRO A 98 -1.71 -4.63 -23.74
N GLY A 99 -2.53 -5.63 -24.06
CA GLY A 99 -3.65 -5.50 -25.01
C GLY A 99 -4.82 -4.65 -24.48
N MET A 100 -4.84 -4.33 -23.20
CA MET A 100 -5.86 -3.44 -22.59
C MET A 100 -5.51 -1.96 -22.76
N MET A 101 -4.24 -1.65 -23.01
CA MET A 101 -3.78 -0.26 -23.07
C MET A 101 -4.21 0.37 -24.41
N PRO A 102 -4.92 1.53 -24.38
CA PRO A 102 -5.37 2.20 -25.58
C PRO A 102 -4.24 2.67 -26.48
N VAL A 103 -3.12 3.10 -25.86
CA VAL A 103 -1.96 3.62 -26.57
C VAL A 103 -0.76 2.72 -26.29
N PRO A 104 -0.20 2.04 -27.31
CA PRO A 104 1.03 1.27 -27.12
C PRO A 104 2.23 2.20 -26.90
N GLY A 105 3.24 1.72 -26.19
CA GLY A 105 4.46 2.49 -25.89
C GLY A 105 4.88 2.32 -24.45
N SER A 106 5.65 3.29 -23.94
CA SER A 106 6.03 3.40 -22.52
C SER A 106 6.20 4.90 -22.18
N GLU A 107 5.31 5.43 -21.34
CA GLU A 107 5.31 6.82 -20.86
C GLU A 107 5.30 6.85 -19.32
N PRO A 108 6.40 6.44 -18.66
CA PRO A 108 6.46 6.37 -17.20
C PRO A 108 6.37 7.74 -16.52
N VAL A 109 6.71 8.83 -17.22
CA VAL A 109 6.59 10.19 -16.69
C VAL A 109 5.14 10.54 -16.35
N SER A 110 4.19 10.15 -17.23
CA SER A 110 2.76 10.33 -16.99
C SER A 110 2.30 9.54 -15.77
N ALA A 111 2.76 8.29 -15.64
CA ALA A 111 2.44 7.43 -14.49
C ALA A 111 2.94 8.02 -13.16
N VAL A 112 4.18 8.52 -13.12
CA VAL A 112 4.75 9.18 -11.93
C VAL A 112 3.98 10.45 -11.59
N SER A 113 3.59 11.24 -12.60
CA SER A 113 2.80 12.46 -12.38
C SER A 113 1.43 12.14 -11.77
N GLN A 114 0.75 11.10 -12.28
CA GLN A 114 -0.52 10.63 -11.73
C GLN A 114 -0.37 10.07 -10.30
N ALA A 115 0.74 9.37 -10.01
CA ALA A 115 1.02 8.88 -8.66
C ALA A 115 1.16 10.01 -7.65
N LEU A 116 1.90 11.06 -8.00
CA LEU A 116 2.04 12.25 -7.14
C LEU A 116 0.70 12.95 -6.93
N GLU A 117 -0.13 13.05 -7.98
CA GLU A 117 -1.47 13.64 -7.86
C GLU A 117 -2.38 12.78 -6.97
N LEU A 118 -2.27 11.44 -7.08
CA LEU A 118 -3.03 10.51 -6.24
C LEU A 118 -2.64 10.66 -4.76
N LEU A 119 -1.34 10.75 -4.45
CA LEU A 119 -0.84 11.01 -3.09
C LEU A 119 -1.30 12.37 -2.57
N ARG A 120 -1.19 13.42 -3.41
CA ARG A 120 -1.60 14.78 -3.04
C ARG A 120 -3.09 14.88 -2.76
N SER A 121 -3.93 14.25 -3.60
CA SER A 121 -5.38 14.24 -3.42
C SER A 121 -5.83 13.53 -2.14
N ALA A 122 -5.03 12.55 -1.67
CA ALA A 122 -5.22 11.87 -0.39
C ALA A 122 -4.63 12.64 0.81
N GLY A 123 -4.01 13.81 0.60
CA GLY A 123 -3.37 14.59 1.65
C GLY A 123 -2.05 14.03 2.15
N ILE A 124 -1.44 13.09 1.42
CA ILE A 124 -0.21 12.39 1.81
C ILE A 124 1.00 13.07 1.16
N ARG A 125 1.93 13.57 1.96
CA ARG A 125 3.13 14.27 1.46
C ARG A 125 4.31 13.32 1.20
N GLY A 126 4.56 12.37 2.09
CA GLY A 126 5.72 11.47 2.09
C GLY A 126 5.43 10.05 1.63
N GLY A 127 4.50 9.83 0.69
CA GLY A 127 4.16 8.50 0.19
C GLY A 127 5.29 7.85 -0.60
N ARG A 128 5.17 6.55 -0.86
CA ARG A 128 6.12 5.77 -1.66
C ARG A 128 5.55 5.51 -3.05
N ILE A 129 6.41 5.58 -4.06
CA ILE A 129 6.11 5.25 -5.47
C ILE A 129 7.03 4.11 -5.87
N LEU A 130 6.48 2.99 -6.32
CA LEU A 130 7.21 1.84 -6.83
C LEU A 130 6.99 1.71 -8.34
N LEU A 131 8.03 1.96 -9.11
CA LEU A 131 8.04 1.74 -10.56
C LEU A 131 8.48 0.31 -10.87
N VAL A 132 7.63 -0.45 -11.57
CA VAL A 132 7.88 -1.84 -11.99
C VAL A 132 7.97 -1.85 -13.51
N THR A 133 9.17 -2.00 -14.07
CA THR A 133 9.47 -1.87 -15.51
C THR A 133 10.71 -2.67 -15.92
N ASP A 134 10.89 -2.86 -17.21
CA ASP A 134 12.11 -3.45 -17.80
C ASP A 134 13.10 -2.41 -18.32
N GLY A 135 12.72 -1.12 -18.36
CA GLY A 135 13.60 -0.05 -18.80
C GLY A 135 12.90 1.30 -18.86
N VAL A 136 13.69 2.36 -18.87
CA VAL A 136 13.21 3.75 -19.00
C VAL A 136 14.15 4.49 -19.94
N SER A 137 13.59 5.15 -20.97
CA SER A 137 14.39 5.93 -21.91
C SER A 137 15.13 7.08 -21.21
N GLU A 138 16.23 7.54 -21.77
CA GLU A 138 16.98 8.66 -21.20
C GLU A 138 16.15 9.94 -21.09
N ARG A 139 15.28 10.19 -22.08
CA ARG A 139 14.33 11.29 -22.06
C ARG A 139 13.36 11.17 -20.87
N ASP A 140 12.83 9.97 -20.63
CA ASP A 140 11.85 9.74 -19.57
C ASP A 140 12.50 9.78 -18.19
N ARG A 141 13.79 9.35 -18.07
CA ARG A 141 14.57 9.51 -16.83
C ARG A 141 14.63 10.98 -16.43
N ALA A 142 15.05 11.86 -17.34
CA ALA A 142 15.08 13.31 -17.08
C ALA A 142 13.69 13.88 -16.76
N GLY A 143 12.64 13.35 -17.40
CA GLY A 143 11.26 13.72 -17.12
C GLY A 143 10.81 13.32 -15.70
N ILE A 144 11.12 12.09 -15.28
CA ILE A 144 10.80 11.57 -13.93
C ILE A 144 11.55 12.37 -12.86
N GLU A 145 12.85 12.62 -13.05
CA GLU A 145 13.64 13.45 -12.14
C GLU A 145 13.03 14.83 -11.95
N LYS A 146 12.62 15.47 -13.03
CA LYS A 146 11.96 16.78 -12.99
C LYS A 146 10.62 16.75 -12.25
N VAL A 147 9.82 15.71 -12.46
CA VAL A 147 8.49 15.58 -11.82
C VAL A 147 8.62 15.28 -10.34
N LEU A 148 9.62 14.48 -9.93
CA LEU A 148 9.90 14.17 -8.54
C LEU A 148 10.62 15.31 -7.81
N ALA A 149 11.28 16.22 -8.53
CA ALA A 149 11.97 17.35 -7.93
C ALA A 149 11.00 18.22 -7.11
N GLY A 150 11.30 18.36 -5.82
CA GLY A 150 10.44 19.12 -4.89
C GLY A 150 9.24 18.34 -4.32
N SER A 151 9.14 17.03 -4.56
CA SER A 151 8.21 16.16 -3.86
C SER A 151 8.92 15.46 -2.69
N ASP A 152 8.16 15.20 -1.60
CA ASP A 152 8.65 14.40 -0.47
C ASP A 152 8.41 12.89 -0.69
N ALA A 153 7.91 12.51 -1.87
CA ALA A 153 7.63 11.13 -2.21
C ALA A 153 8.93 10.32 -2.38
N ARG A 154 8.97 9.14 -1.77
CA ARG A 154 10.09 8.21 -1.90
C ARG A 154 9.90 7.37 -3.15
N PHE A 155 10.89 7.33 -4.01
CA PHE A 155 10.84 6.62 -5.27
C PHE A 155 11.66 5.33 -5.21
N ALA A 156 11.08 4.23 -5.67
CA ALA A 156 11.76 2.95 -5.77
C ALA A 156 11.53 2.34 -7.14
N VAL A 157 12.50 1.61 -7.66
CA VAL A 157 12.45 0.98 -8.98
C VAL A 157 12.69 -0.52 -8.84
N MET A 158 11.77 -1.31 -9.37
CA MET A 158 11.91 -2.74 -9.54
C MET A 158 12.15 -3.07 -11.02
N GLY A 159 13.35 -3.48 -11.37
CA GLY A 159 13.70 -3.91 -12.71
C GLY A 159 13.24 -5.33 -12.99
N VAL A 160 12.49 -5.55 -14.07
CA VAL A 160 11.92 -6.83 -14.45
C VAL A 160 12.53 -7.32 -15.76
N GLY A 161 13.29 -8.40 -15.72
CA GLY A 161 13.93 -8.95 -16.90
C GLY A 161 15.37 -9.38 -16.67
N THR A 162 15.99 -9.78 -17.75
CA THR A 162 17.43 -10.12 -17.81
C THR A 162 18.15 -9.20 -18.79
N PRO A 163 19.44 -8.91 -18.61
CA PRO A 163 20.20 -8.10 -19.57
C PRO A 163 20.27 -8.71 -20.97
N ALA A 164 20.21 -10.06 -21.08
CA ALA A 164 20.22 -10.75 -22.36
C ALA A 164 18.90 -10.57 -23.13
N GLY A 165 17.80 -10.36 -22.42
CA GLY A 165 16.47 -10.24 -22.98
C GLY A 165 15.95 -11.53 -23.60
N ALA A 166 14.74 -11.45 -24.15
CA ALA A 166 14.11 -12.52 -24.93
C ALA A 166 13.17 -11.90 -25.99
N PRO A 167 12.86 -12.65 -27.05
CA PRO A 167 11.91 -12.19 -28.06
C PRO A 167 10.51 -12.08 -27.48
N ILE A 168 9.76 -11.09 -27.96
CA ILE A 168 8.38 -10.84 -27.54
C ILE A 168 7.45 -11.73 -28.39
N PRO A 169 6.70 -12.68 -27.79
CA PRO A 169 5.79 -13.56 -28.55
C PRO A 169 4.55 -12.79 -29.02
N LEU A 170 4.06 -13.13 -30.19
CA LEU A 170 2.78 -12.67 -30.73
C LEU A 170 1.67 -13.69 -30.43
N PRO A 171 0.41 -13.24 -30.21
CA PRO A 171 -0.73 -14.13 -29.96
C PRO A 171 -0.97 -15.15 -31.08
N ASP A 172 -0.73 -14.74 -32.33
CA ASP A 172 -0.92 -15.55 -33.53
C ASP A 172 0.29 -16.47 -33.87
N GLY A 173 1.26 -16.49 -32.96
CA GLY A 173 2.53 -17.20 -33.15
C GLY A 173 3.61 -16.34 -33.82
N GLY A 174 4.87 -16.69 -33.56
CA GLY A 174 6.02 -15.90 -34.01
C GLY A 174 6.41 -14.82 -32.98
N PHE A 175 7.21 -13.84 -33.42
CA PHE A 175 7.81 -12.81 -32.56
C PHE A 175 7.69 -11.43 -33.20
N ILE A 176 7.68 -10.39 -32.38
CA ILE A 176 7.71 -9.00 -32.84
C ILE A 176 9.03 -8.75 -33.59
N LYS A 177 8.90 -8.10 -34.75
CA LYS A 177 10.03 -7.73 -35.62
C LYS A 177 10.09 -6.21 -35.77
N ASP A 178 11.29 -5.72 -35.94
CA ASP A 178 11.54 -4.32 -36.30
C ASP A 178 11.22 -4.06 -37.80
N ASP A 179 11.36 -2.81 -38.22
CA ASP A 179 11.13 -2.38 -39.62
C ASP A 179 12.06 -3.09 -40.62
N LYS A 180 13.14 -3.72 -40.16
CA LYS A 180 14.10 -4.46 -40.97
C LYS A 180 13.82 -5.96 -40.97
N GLY A 181 12.77 -6.41 -40.28
CA GLY A 181 12.40 -7.81 -40.14
C GLY A 181 13.21 -8.60 -39.10
N THR A 182 14.05 -7.92 -38.31
CA THR A 182 14.84 -8.54 -37.24
C THR A 182 13.95 -8.75 -36.01
N ILE A 183 14.08 -9.88 -35.33
CA ILE A 183 13.33 -10.14 -34.10
C ILE A 183 13.78 -9.18 -33.01
N VAL A 184 12.83 -8.48 -32.39
CA VAL A 184 13.10 -7.55 -31.28
C VAL A 184 13.32 -8.37 -30.01
N MET A 185 14.48 -8.12 -29.37
CA MET A 185 14.88 -8.76 -28.11
C MET A 185 15.16 -7.68 -27.06
N PRO A 186 14.15 -7.19 -26.35
CA PRO A 186 14.37 -6.15 -25.33
C PRO A 186 15.12 -6.74 -24.14
N GLY A 187 16.29 -6.20 -23.81
CA GLY A 187 17.00 -6.49 -22.58
C GLY A 187 16.54 -5.59 -21.45
N LEU A 188 16.80 -6.01 -20.20
CA LEU A 188 16.63 -5.15 -19.03
C LEU A 188 17.69 -4.04 -19.05
N ASP A 189 17.27 -2.78 -19.03
CA ASP A 189 18.16 -1.62 -18.86
C ASP A 189 18.52 -1.42 -17.38
N GLU A 190 19.30 -2.36 -16.83
CA GLU A 190 19.64 -2.33 -15.41
C GLU A 190 20.45 -1.06 -15.04
N GLN A 191 21.33 -0.60 -15.92
CA GLN A 191 22.15 0.56 -15.65
C GLN A 191 21.31 1.84 -15.61
N GLY A 192 20.47 2.06 -16.61
CA GLY A 192 19.59 3.23 -16.66
C GLY A 192 18.60 3.29 -15.48
N LEU A 193 18.07 2.14 -15.04
CA LEU A 193 17.21 2.08 -13.89
C LEU A 193 17.94 2.36 -12.56
N ARG A 194 19.20 1.94 -12.43
CA ARG A 194 20.04 2.29 -11.27
C ARG A 194 20.38 3.77 -11.23
N GLU A 195 20.72 4.34 -12.38
CA GLU A 195 21.00 5.77 -12.51
C GLU A 195 19.78 6.60 -12.15
N LEU A 196 18.60 6.22 -12.62
CA LEU A 196 17.33 6.84 -12.25
C LEU A 196 17.07 6.79 -10.72
N ALA A 197 17.26 5.61 -10.11
CA ALA A 197 17.08 5.48 -8.67
C ALA A 197 18.05 6.37 -7.88
N VAL A 198 19.33 6.45 -8.29
CA VAL A 198 20.31 7.32 -7.63
C VAL A 198 19.96 8.80 -7.82
N ALA A 199 19.59 9.22 -9.03
CA ALA A 199 19.26 10.61 -9.34
C ALA A 199 18.01 11.10 -8.56
N THR A 200 17.06 10.21 -8.30
CA THR A 200 15.83 10.51 -7.52
C THR A 200 16.00 10.31 -6.01
N GLY A 201 17.20 9.94 -5.52
CA GLY A 201 17.42 9.61 -4.11
C GLY A 201 16.69 8.35 -3.65
N GLY A 202 16.29 7.52 -4.60
CA GLY A 202 15.51 6.30 -4.35
C GLY A 202 16.35 5.03 -4.31
N SER A 203 15.70 3.88 -4.47
CA SER A 203 16.34 2.56 -4.47
C SER A 203 16.01 1.78 -5.73
N TYR A 204 16.98 0.99 -6.21
CA TYR A 204 16.79 0.04 -7.29
C TYR A 204 16.96 -1.39 -6.79
N ARG A 205 16.05 -2.27 -7.21
CA ARG A 205 16.18 -3.72 -7.05
C ARG A 205 15.76 -4.41 -8.34
N ARG A 206 16.51 -5.45 -8.71
CA ARG A 206 16.07 -6.38 -9.76
C ARG A 206 15.15 -7.41 -9.13
N ILE A 207 14.07 -7.77 -9.81
CA ILE A 207 13.13 -8.79 -9.36
C ILE A 207 13.85 -10.11 -9.09
N GLN A 208 13.59 -10.72 -7.95
CA GLN A 208 14.14 -12.00 -7.53
C GLN A 208 13.02 -13.02 -7.33
N ILE A 209 13.40 -14.29 -7.21
CA ILE A 209 12.43 -15.36 -6.92
C ILE A 209 12.05 -15.37 -5.43
N ASP A 210 13.00 -15.02 -4.58
CA ASP A 210 12.81 -14.86 -3.14
C ASP A 210 12.24 -13.47 -2.78
N ASP A 211 11.87 -13.27 -1.51
CA ASP A 211 11.25 -12.02 -1.04
C ASP A 211 12.26 -10.97 -0.51
N ASN A 212 13.56 -11.24 -0.63
CA ASN A 212 14.60 -10.32 -0.17
C ASN A 212 14.57 -8.97 -0.89
N ASP A 213 14.10 -8.93 -2.14
CA ASP A 213 13.90 -7.72 -2.90
C ASP A 213 12.72 -6.88 -2.36
N LEU A 214 11.64 -7.54 -1.91
CA LEU A 214 10.49 -6.87 -1.29
C LEU A 214 10.84 -6.30 0.07
N ASP A 215 11.51 -7.08 0.92
CA ASP A 215 11.96 -6.61 2.22
C ASP A 215 12.89 -5.41 2.09
N ALA A 216 13.79 -5.44 1.13
CA ALA A 216 14.68 -4.33 0.85
C ALA A 216 13.94 -3.09 0.32
N LEU A 217 12.87 -3.26 -0.48
CA LEU A 217 12.05 -2.15 -1.01
C LEU A 217 11.10 -1.58 0.04
N LEU A 218 10.53 -2.43 0.89
CA LEU A 218 9.60 -2.02 1.95
C LEU A 218 10.33 -1.42 3.15
N ASN A 219 11.50 -1.97 3.50
CA ASN A 219 12.30 -1.58 4.66
C ASN A 219 13.46 -0.62 4.32
N ALA A 220 13.60 -0.18 3.06
CA ALA A 220 14.69 0.70 2.59
C ALA A 220 14.63 2.13 3.19
N SER A 221 13.98 2.31 4.33
CA SER A 221 14.13 3.50 5.16
C SER A 221 13.96 3.18 6.63
N PRO A 222 15.04 2.87 7.32
CA PRO A 222 15.04 2.86 8.78
C PRO A 222 15.55 4.20 9.31
N LEU A 223 15.08 5.34 8.90
CA LEU A 223 15.45 6.61 9.54
C LEU A 223 14.44 7.67 9.14
N ASP A 224 13.37 7.68 9.80
CA ASP A 224 12.65 8.74 10.46
C ASP A 224 11.28 8.18 10.84
N GLU A 225 11.22 7.67 12.05
CA GLU A 225 10.01 7.74 12.84
C GLU A 225 9.74 9.22 13.15
N SER A 226 9.71 10.07 12.12
CA SER A 226 9.01 11.32 12.21
C SER A 226 7.54 10.96 12.27
N GLU A 227 7.01 11.08 13.46
CA GLU A 227 5.60 10.98 13.82
C GLU A 227 4.76 11.98 13.02
N ASP A 228 4.63 11.81 11.73
CA ASP A 228 3.53 12.41 10.99
C ASP A 228 2.26 11.57 11.21
N THR A 229 1.92 11.44 12.50
CA THR A 229 0.60 11.00 12.90
C THR A 229 -0.36 12.17 12.71
N VAL A 230 -0.96 12.25 11.53
CA VAL A 230 -2.12 13.11 11.36
C VAL A 230 -3.27 12.45 12.11
N SER A 231 -3.72 13.13 13.17
CA SER A 231 -4.97 12.80 13.84
C SER A 231 -6.10 12.97 12.82
N LEU A 232 -6.52 11.87 12.20
CA LEU A 232 -7.75 11.87 11.41
C LEU A 232 -8.90 12.20 12.35
N ASP A 233 -9.75 13.13 11.95
CA ASP A 233 -11.00 13.52 12.65
C ASP A 233 -12.07 12.39 12.64
N ARG A 234 -11.61 11.13 12.48
CA ARG A 234 -12.37 9.92 12.69
C ARG A 234 -12.15 9.45 14.12
N THR A 235 -12.93 10.00 15.01
CA THR A 235 -13.03 9.51 16.38
C THR A 235 -13.71 8.13 16.35
N ALA A 236 -12.96 7.08 16.68
CA ALA A 236 -13.58 5.85 17.12
C ALA A 236 -14.22 6.14 18.46
N ASP A 237 -15.56 6.29 18.46
CA ASP A 237 -16.33 6.50 19.68
C ASP A 237 -16.26 5.21 20.53
N THR A 238 -15.27 5.10 21.39
CA THR A 238 -15.21 4.07 22.42
C THR A 238 -15.99 4.55 23.64
N TRP A 239 -16.96 3.75 24.07
CA TRP A 239 -17.73 4.02 25.27
C TRP A 239 -16.93 3.58 26.50
N GLU A 240 -16.68 4.49 27.43
CA GLU A 240 -16.00 4.16 28.68
C GLU A 240 -16.99 3.52 29.66
N ASP A 241 -16.63 2.33 30.17
CA ASP A 241 -17.40 1.67 31.23
C ASP A 241 -17.14 2.38 32.56
N GLN A 242 -18.19 3.02 33.10
CA GLN A 242 -18.15 3.73 34.38
C GLN A 242 -18.86 2.97 35.49
N GLY A 243 -19.12 1.67 35.31
CA GLY A 243 -19.74 0.81 36.32
C GLY A 243 -19.01 0.81 37.66
N TYR A 244 -17.70 1.08 37.69
CA TYR A 244 -16.92 1.17 38.91
C TYR A 244 -17.40 2.28 39.87
N LEU A 245 -17.96 3.38 39.37
CA LEU A 245 -18.52 4.45 40.21
C LEU A 245 -19.73 3.96 41.01
N LEU A 246 -20.55 3.09 40.42
CA LEU A 246 -21.68 2.47 41.12
C LEU A 246 -21.23 1.48 42.19
N ILE A 247 -20.10 0.80 42.01
CA ILE A 247 -19.50 -0.07 43.03
C ILE A 247 -19.08 0.75 44.25
N LEU A 248 -18.52 1.95 44.04
CA LEU A 248 -18.12 2.84 45.10
C LEU A 248 -19.30 3.31 45.98
N VAL A 249 -20.50 3.43 45.41
CA VAL A 249 -21.77 3.72 46.10
C VAL A 249 -22.29 2.46 46.80
N LEU A 250 -22.21 1.29 46.17
CA LEU A 250 -22.68 0.03 46.71
C LEU A 250 -21.88 -0.43 47.94
N LEU A 251 -20.57 -0.13 48.02
CA LEU A 251 -19.69 -0.58 49.08
C LEU A 251 -20.09 -0.06 50.48
N PRO A 252 -20.36 1.25 50.69
CA PRO A 252 -20.87 1.74 51.97
C PRO A 252 -22.29 1.23 52.29
N LEU A 253 -23.12 1.02 51.27
CA LEU A 253 -24.47 0.46 51.46
C LEU A 253 -24.37 -1.01 51.91
N ALA A 254 -23.47 -1.79 51.33
CA ALA A 254 -23.20 -3.17 51.79
C ALA A 254 -22.65 -3.20 53.22
N LEU A 255 -21.70 -2.32 53.53
CA LEU A 255 -21.18 -2.20 54.89
C LEU A 255 -22.26 -1.83 55.92
N ALA A 256 -23.19 -0.97 55.57
CA ALA A 256 -24.32 -0.62 56.41
C ALA A 256 -25.25 -1.82 56.67
N LEU A 257 -25.42 -2.72 55.70
CA LEU A 257 -26.21 -3.95 55.86
C LEU A 257 -25.56 -4.97 56.80
N PHE A 258 -24.21 -4.99 56.87
CA PHE A 258 -23.48 -5.86 57.78
C PHE A 258 -23.34 -5.30 59.20
N ARG A 259 -23.84 -4.10 59.47
CA ARG A 259 -23.84 -3.52 60.85
C ARG A 259 -24.80 -4.32 61.73
N ARG A 260 -24.30 -4.84 62.84
CA ARG A 260 -25.10 -5.65 63.80
C ARG A 260 -26.37 -4.91 64.19
N GLY A 261 -27.53 -5.54 64.00
CA GLY A 261 -28.87 -5.06 64.43
C GLY A 261 -29.82 -4.62 63.26
N TRP A 262 -29.37 -4.32 62.07
CA TRP A 262 -30.26 -3.88 60.96
C TRP A 262 -30.97 -5.03 60.28
N LEU A 263 -30.39 -6.23 60.25
CA LEU A 263 -31.06 -7.43 59.72
C LEU A 263 -32.26 -7.91 60.56
N LEU A 264 -32.26 -7.61 61.85
CA LEU A 264 -33.34 -7.94 62.76
C LEU A 264 -34.54 -6.97 62.66
N ALA A 265 -34.35 -5.77 62.13
CA ALA A 265 -35.40 -4.77 61.98
C ALA A 265 -36.21 -4.94 60.67
N LEU A 266 -35.77 -5.80 59.74
CA LEU A 266 -36.42 -6.08 58.46
C LEU A 266 -37.25 -7.36 58.40
N LEU A 267 -37.31 -8.13 59.49
CA LEU A 267 -38.17 -9.27 59.60
C LEU A 267 -39.50 -8.82 60.29
N PRO A 268 -40.63 -8.78 59.56
CA PRO A 268 -41.92 -8.58 60.18
C PRO A 268 -42.21 -9.79 61.07
N VAL A 269 -42.56 -9.53 62.35
CA VAL A 269 -43.09 -10.50 63.29
C VAL A 269 -44.47 -10.90 62.86
#